data_82fc39d45a7c596cad91dad588e6d064
#
_entry.id   82fc39d45a7c596cad91dad588e6d064
#
_cell.length_a   1.000
_cell.length_b   1.000
_cell.length_c   1.000
_cell.angle_alpha   90.00
_cell.angle_beta   90.00
_cell.angle_gamma   90.00
#
_symmetry.space_group_name_H-M   'P 1'
#
loop_
_entity.id
_entity.type
_entity.pdbx_description
1 polymer ?
#
loop_
_entity_poly.entity_id
_entity_poly.type
_entity_poly.pdbx_seq_one_letter_code
_entity_poly.pdbx_strand_id
1 'polypeptide(L)'
;MNYSYVIDSYAWIEYFRGSKSGVKSKPYIEGGNSVTPTIVVAELSRKFTNEVNVGRETLDGRRKALLYIGTTTTIFDLTKEVAELAGEVDVERKVLVKGWGLADSIILATARMLKAKIVTGDTHFKDLKDEIISVW
;
A
#
# COMPACT_ATOMS: atom_id res chain seq x y z
N MET A 1 -7.11 -8.86 16.55
CA MET A 1 -6.66 -9.66 15.42
C MET A 1 -5.27 -9.21 14.98
N ASN A 2 -4.36 -10.14 14.75
CA ASN A 2 -2.99 -9.80 14.35
C ASN A 2 -2.82 -9.88 12.85
N TYR A 3 -2.42 -8.76 12.25
CA TYR A 3 -2.05 -8.71 10.83
C TYR A 3 -0.54 -8.65 10.72
N SER A 4 0.02 -9.40 9.77
CA SER A 4 1.46 -9.48 9.56
C SER A 4 1.96 -8.53 8.48
N TYR A 5 1.10 -8.12 7.55
CA TYR A 5 1.51 -7.36 6.38
C TYR A 5 0.56 -6.21 6.07
N VAL A 6 1.16 -5.10 5.64
CA VAL A 6 0.46 -3.95 5.07
C VAL A 6 0.84 -3.90 3.59
N ILE A 7 -0.15 -3.95 2.72
CA ILE A 7 0.08 -3.98 1.26
C ILE A 7 0.08 -2.55 0.72
N ASP A 8 1.22 -2.14 0.18
CA ASP A 8 1.37 -0.83 -0.46
C ASP A 8 0.76 -0.82 -1.86
N SER A 9 0.48 0.37 -2.38
CA SER A 9 -0.05 0.53 -3.73
C SER A 9 0.89 -0.04 -4.80
N TYR A 10 2.22 0.09 -4.63
CA TYR A 10 3.19 -0.51 -5.54
C TYR A 10 2.95 -2.02 -5.69
N ALA A 11 2.83 -2.73 -4.58
CA ALA A 11 2.63 -4.18 -4.59
C ALA A 11 1.31 -4.55 -5.29
N TRP A 12 0.24 -3.81 -5.02
CA TRP A 12 -1.05 -4.03 -5.68
C TRP A 12 -0.98 -3.81 -7.19
N ILE A 13 -0.34 -2.73 -7.63
CA ILE A 13 -0.21 -2.41 -9.05
C ILE A 13 0.54 -3.52 -9.78
N GLU A 14 1.67 -3.95 -9.22
CA GLU A 14 2.48 -5.00 -9.83
C GLU A 14 1.79 -6.36 -9.76
N TYR A 15 1.02 -6.61 -8.71
CA TYR A 15 0.21 -7.82 -8.58
C TYR A 15 -0.82 -7.90 -9.72
N PHE A 16 -1.56 -6.83 -9.97
CA PHE A 16 -2.53 -6.80 -11.08
C PHE A 16 -1.87 -6.89 -12.45
N ARG A 17 -0.65 -6.41 -12.58
CA ARG A 17 0.13 -6.51 -13.83
C ARG A 17 0.70 -7.91 -14.06
N GLY A 18 0.77 -8.75 -13.03
CA GLY A 18 1.41 -10.05 -13.13
C GLY A 18 2.91 -9.97 -13.37
N SER A 19 3.55 -8.87 -12.96
CA SER A 19 4.99 -8.67 -13.11
C SER A 19 5.76 -9.55 -12.14
N LYS A 20 7.11 -9.54 -12.26
CA LYS A 20 8.00 -10.24 -11.34
C LYS A 20 7.75 -9.83 -9.89
N SER A 21 7.64 -8.51 -9.65
CA SER A 21 7.32 -7.95 -8.32
C SER A 21 5.93 -8.38 -7.87
N GLY A 22 4.97 -8.45 -8.78
CA GLY A 22 3.61 -8.91 -8.48
C GLY A 22 3.57 -10.37 -8.07
N VAL A 23 4.35 -11.22 -8.72
CA VAL A 23 4.47 -12.63 -8.34
C VAL A 23 5.09 -12.75 -6.95
N LYS A 24 6.10 -11.94 -6.62
CA LYS A 24 6.70 -11.91 -5.28
C LYS A 24 5.72 -11.42 -4.22
N SER A 25 4.79 -10.53 -4.58
CA SER A 25 3.80 -9.97 -3.66
C SER A 25 2.66 -10.95 -3.36
N LYS A 26 2.39 -11.86 -4.26
CA LYS A 26 1.22 -12.75 -4.22
C LYS A 26 1.03 -13.50 -2.90
N PRO A 27 2.03 -14.17 -2.31
CA PRO A 27 1.82 -14.90 -1.06
C PRO A 27 1.42 -13.99 0.11
N TYR A 28 1.87 -12.74 0.12
CA TYR A 28 1.52 -11.78 1.17
C TYR A 28 0.11 -11.23 0.98
N ILE A 29 -0.28 -10.98 -0.26
CA ILE A 29 -1.62 -10.48 -0.60
C ILE A 29 -2.69 -11.55 -0.35
N GLU A 30 -2.43 -12.78 -0.77
CA GLU A 30 -3.41 -13.88 -0.72
C GLU A 30 -3.38 -14.68 0.57
N GLY A 31 -2.46 -14.41 1.47
CA GLY A 31 -2.22 -15.21 2.66
C GLY A 31 -3.24 -15.08 3.79
N GLY A 32 -4.16 -14.13 3.73
CA GLY A 32 -5.26 -13.99 4.70
C GLY A 32 -4.92 -13.19 5.96
N ASN A 33 -3.70 -12.68 6.11
CA ASN A 33 -3.29 -11.91 7.29
C ASN A 33 -2.72 -10.54 6.93
N SER A 34 -3.21 -9.94 5.86
CA SER A 34 -2.76 -8.64 5.37
C SER A 34 -3.88 -7.61 5.40
N VAL A 35 -3.47 -6.35 5.51
CA VAL A 35 -4.37 -5.21 5.42
C VAL A 35 -3.97 -4.32 4.25
N THR A 36 -4.96 -3.63 3.69
CA THR A 36 -4.75 -2.54 2.76
C THR A 36 -5.28 -1.26 3.40
N PRO A 37 -4.41 -0.29 3.69
CA PRO A 37 -4.85 1.00 4.25
C PRO A 37 -5.77 1.74 3.29
N THR A 38 -6.74 2.48 3.81
CA THR A 38 -7.65 3.27 2.96
C THR A 38 -6.91 4.31 2.10
N ILE A 39 -5.76 4.82 2.56
CA ILE A 39 -4.94 5.72 1.72
C ILE A 39 -4.44 5.01 0.46
N VAL A 40 -4.11 3.73 0.56
CA VAL A 40 -3.71 2.90 -0.59
C VAL A 40 -4.89 2.73 -1.55
N VAL A 41 -6.09 2.51 -1.02
CA VAL A 41 -7.31 2.45 -1.84
C VAL A 41 -7.49 3.76 -2.60
N ALA A 42 -7.26 4.91 -1.96
CA ALA A 42 -7.35 6.23 -2.61
C ALA A 42 -6.33 6.37 -3.74
N GLU A 43 -5.09 5.95 -3.51
CA GLU A 43 -4.04 5.98 -4.53
C GLU A 43 -4.39 5.11 -5.74
N LEU A 44 -4.87 3.90 -5.48
CA LEU A 44 -5.28 2.97 -6.54
C LEU A 44 -6.51 3.47 -7.29
N SER A 45 -7.49 4.04 -6.58
CA SER A 45 -8.66 4.65 -7.19
C SER A 45 -8.26 5.76 -8.16
N ARG A 46 -7.34 6.63 -7.74
CA ARG A 46 -6.80 7.70 -8.60
C ARG A 46 -6.10 7.12 -9.83
N LYS A 47 -5.24 6.13 -9.63
CA LYS A 47 -4.50 5.51 -10.74
C LYS A 47 -5.45 4.87 -11.75
N PHE A 48 -6.40 4.07 -11.29
CA PHE A 48 -7.32 3.38 -12.18
C PHE A 48 -8.27 4.35 -12.88
N THR A 49 -8.67 5.44 -12.22
CA THR A 49 -9.45 6.51 -12.85
C THR A 49 -8.67 7.14 -14.01
N ASN A 50 -7.37 7.44 -13.79
CA ASN A 50 -6.52 7.96 -14.84
C ASN A 50 -6.37 6.96 -16.01
N GLU A 51 -6.24 5.68 -15.71
CA GLU A 51 -6.15 4.62 -16.74
C GLU A 51 -7.44 4.54 -17.55
N VAL A 52 -8.60 4.68 -16.93
CA VAL A 52 -9.90 4.72 -17.64
C VAL A 52 -9.95 5.93 -18.56
N ASN A 53 -9.54 7.10 -18.07
CA ASN A 53 -9.59 8.35 -18.83
C ASN A 53 -8.70 8.31 -20.07
N VAL A 54 -7.60 7.57 -20.06
CA VAL A 54 -6.71 7.42 -21.22
C VAL A 54 -6.95 6.13 -22.02
N GLY A 55 -8.02 5.40 -21.72
CA GLY A 55 -8.44 4.24 -22.48
C GLY A 55 -7.67 2.95 -22.20
N ARG A 56 -6.87 2.89 -21.13
CA ARG A 56 -6.10 1.70 -20.76
C ARG A 56 -6.86 0.74 -19.86
N GLU A 57 -7.97 1.19 -19.29
CA GLU A 57 -8.81 0.41 -18.39
C GLU A 57 -10.27 0.75 -18.65
N THR A 58 -11.17 -0.15 -18.28
CA THR A 58 -12.61 0.08 -18.35
C THR A 58 -13.16 0.43 -16.98
N LEU A 59 -14.33 1.08 -16.93
CA LEU A 59 -15.03 1.34 -15.66
C LEU A 59 -15.33 0.03 -14.91
N ASP A 60 -15.73 -1.01 -15.64
CA ASP A 60 -16.00 -2.32 -15.04
C ASP A 60 -14.74 -2.95 -14.48
N GLY A 61 -13.64 -2.90 -15.21
CA GLY A 61 -12.34 -3.40 -14.76
C GLY A 61 -11.86 -2.70 -13.49
N ARG A 62 -11.99 -1.37 -13.46
CA ARG A 62 -11.67 -0.56 -12.26
C ARG A 62 -12.51 -0.99 -11.06
N ARG A 63 -13.81 -1.13 -11.24
CA ARG A 63 -14.73 -1.55 -10.17
C ARG A 63 -14.36 -2.92 -9.63
N LYS A 64 -14.05 -3.87 -10.53
CA LYS A 64 -13.66 -5.23 -10.15
C LYS A 64 -12.35 -5.25 -9.38
N ALA A 65 -11.36 -4.48 -9.80
CA ALA A 65 -10.07 -4.39 -9.12
C ALA A 65 -10.22 -3.83 -7.70
N LEU A 66 -10.96 -2.73 -7.54
CA LEU A 66 -11.20 -2.14 -6.23
C LEU A 66 -11.98 -3.09 -5.30
N LEU A 67 -12.97 -3.79 -5.85
CA LEU A 67 -13.74 -4.79 -5.08
C LEU A 67 -12.81 -5.94 -4.64
N TYR A 68 -11.95 -6.42 -5.51
CA TYR A 68 -11.01 -7.51 -5.23
C TYR A 68 -10.10 -7.20 -4.05
N ILE A 69 -9.62 -5.96 -3.98
CA ILE A 69 -8.75 -5.51 -2.88
C ILE A 69 -9.43 -5.73 -1.53
N GLY A 70 -10.69 -5.33 -1.43
CA GLY A 70 -11.48 -5.44 -0.18
C GLY A 70 -11.94 -6.86 0.15
N THR A 71 -11.98 -7.76 -0.84
CA THR A 71 -12.33 -9.16 -0.60
C THR A 71 -11.11 -10.02 -0.27
N THR A 72 -9.93 -9.58 -0.67
CA THR A 72 -8.68 -10.36 -0.54
C THR A 72 -7.88 -9.96 0.70
N THR A 73 -7.89 -8.69 1.04
CA THR A 73 -7.24 -8.17 2.25
C THR A 73 -8.27 -7.42 3.11
N THR A 74 -7.94 -7.21 4.38
CA THR A 74 -8.78 -6.38 5.25
C THR A 74 -8.49 -4.90 4.96
N ILE A 75 -9.52 -4.12 4.70
CA ILE A 75 -9.37 -2.67 4.55
C ILE A 75 -9.19 -2.07 5.96
N PHE A 76 -8.10 -1.33 6.13
CA PHE A 76 -7.78 -0.70 7.41
C PHE A 76 -7.99 0.80 7.33
N ASP A 77 -9.00 1.29 8.04
CA ASP A 77 -9.36 2.71 8.01
C ASP A 77 -8.31 3.56 8.73
N LEU A 78 -8.07 4.76 8.20
CA LEU A 78 -7.20 5.75 8.85
C LEU A 78 -7.84 6.21 10.15
N THR A 79 -7.31 5.75 11.26
CA THR A 79 -7.77 6.17 12.59
C THR A 79 -7.10 7.48 13.01
N LYS A 80 -7.66 8.14 14.03
CA LYS A 80 -7.06 9.35 14.60
C LYS A 80 -5.65 9.08 15.10
N GLU A 81 -5.45 7.94 15.76
CA GLU A 81 -4.14 7.54 16.33
C GLU A 81 -3.08 7.36 15.22
N VAL A 82 -3.44 6.68 14.15
CA VAL A 82 -2.56 6.49 12.99
C VAL A 82 -2.28 7.84 12.33
N ALA A 83 -3.29 8.69 12.19
CA ALA A 83 -3.12 10.01 11.59
C ALA A 83 -2.15 10.89 12.38
N GLU A 84 -2.25 10.89 13.70
CA GLU A 84 -1.33 11.65 14.56
C GLU A 84 0.10 11.14 14.42
N LEU A 85 0.28 9.82 14.47
CA LEU A 85 1.60 9.20 14.27
C LEU A 85 2.15 9.51 12.87
N ALA A 86 1.32 9.48 11.85
CA ALA A 86 1.73 9.78 10.48
C ALA A 86 2.31 11.19 10.35
N GLY A 87 1.74 12.17 11.06
CA GLY A 87 2.26 13.53 11.08
C GLY A 87 3.67 13.60 11.66
N GLU A 88 3.92 12.89 12.76
CA GLU A 88 5.25 12.81 13.38
C GLU A 88 6.25 12.12 12.44
N VAL A 89 5.85 11.01 11.86
CA VAL A 89 6.66 10.24 10.90
C VAL A 89 7.01 11.12 9.68
N ASP A 90 6.05 11.91 9.20
CA ASP A 90 6.24 12.75 8.02
C ASP A 90 7.36 13.77 8.22
N VAL A 91 7.35 14.46 9.36
CA VAL A 91 8.39 15.45 9.69
C VAL A 91 9.78 14.79 9.74
N GLU A 92 9.87 13.63 10.36
CA GLU A 92 11.13 12.89 10.49
C GLU A 92 11.62 12.36 9.12
N ARG A 93 10.74 11.73 8.36
CA ARG A 93 11.11 11.07 7.11
C ARG A 93 11.44 12.03 5.97
N LYS A 94 10.80 13.19 5.92
CA LYS A 94 11.05 14.17 4.85
C LYS A 94 12.48 14.69 4.81
N VAL A 95 13.17 14.73 5.93
CA VAL A 95 14.58 15.14 5.96
C VAL A 95 15.52 14.04 5.48
N LEU A 96 15.07 12.78 5.52
CA LEU A 96 15.88 11.61 5.15
C LEU A 96 15.66 11.15 3.71
N VAL A 97 14.44 11.30 3.20
CA VAL A 97 14.06 10.73 1.90
C VAL A 97 13.44 11.81 1.01
N LYS A 98 14.14 12.12 -0.08
CA LYS A 98 13.63 13.06 -1.08
C LYS A 98 12.37 12.51 -1.73
N GLY A 99 11.34 13.34 -1.83
CA GLY A 99 10.08 12.96 -2.43
C GLY A 99 9.12 12.21 -1.50
N TRP A 100 9.52 12.01 -0.25
CA TRP A 100 8.64 11.39 0.75
C TRP A 100 7.37 12.20 0.92
N GLY A 101 6.21 11.54 0.85
CA GLY A 101 4.90 12.17 0.95
C GLY A 101 4.10 11.73 2.16
N LEU A 102 3.03 12.47 2.44
CA LEU A 102 2.15 12.16 3.57
C LEU A 102 1.50 10.78 3.43
N ALA A 103 1.19 10.37 2.21
CA ALA A 103 0.65 9.02 1.96
C ALA A 103 1.64 7.94 2.43
N ASP A 104 2.93 8.10 2.13
CA ASP A 104 3.98 7.19 2.60
C ASP A 104 4.01 7.14 4.13
N SER A 105 3.88 8.29 4.78
CA SER A 105 3.86 8.41 6.24
C SER A 105 2.66 7.69 6.85
N ILE A 106 1.51 7.77 6.22
CA ILE A 106 0.29 7.09 6.67
C ILE A 106 0.46 5.57 6.57
N ILE A 107 1.04 5.09 5.47
CA ILE A 107 1.32 3.66 5.29
C ILE A 107 2.29 3.16 6.35
N LEU A 108 3.39 3.89 6.57
CA LEU A 108 4.40 3.52 7.57
C LEU A 108 3.82 3.55 8.99
N ALA A 109 3.06 4.58 9.32
CA ALA A 109 2.42 4.70 10.63
C ALA A 109 1.43 3.54 10.88
N THR A 110 0.66 3.16 9.85
CA THR A 110 -0.25 2.02 9.92
C THR A 110 0.52 0.74 10.25
N ALA A 111 1.61 0.49 9.53
CA ALA A 111 2.43 -0.70 9.73
C ALA A 111 3.03 -0.75 11.14
N ARG A 112 3.53 0.39 11.62
CA ARG A 112 4.12 0.48 12.98
C ARG A 112 3.07 0.23 14.05
N MET A 113 1.89 0.80 13.91
CA MET A 113 0.79 0.59 14.87
C MET A 113 0.35 -0.87 14.91
N LEU A 114 0.33 -1.54 13.78
CA LEU A 114 -0.06 -2.95 13.68
C LEU A 114 1.10 -3.91 13.96
N LYS A 115 2.32 -3.40 14.10
CA LYS A 115 3.55 -4.20 14.20
C LYS A 115 3.67 -5.17 13.01
N ALA A 116 3.31 -4.67 11.84
CA ALA A 116 3.32 -5.41 10.58
C ALA A 116 4.42 -4.87 9.66
N LYS A 117 4.79 -5.67 8.65
CA LYS A 117 5.76 -5.24 7.64
C LYS A 117 5.04 -4.75 6.39
N ILE A 118 5.60 -3.73 5.75
CA ILE A 118 5.05 -3.19 4.50
C ILE A 118 5.56 -4.03 3.34
N VAL A 119 4.66 -4.56 2.54
CA VAL A 119 4.99 -5.24 1.28
C VAL A 119 5.06 -4.18 0.19
N THR A 120 6.25 -3.87 -0.29
CA THR A 120 6.47 -2.76 -1.21
C THR A 120 7.72 -2.97 -2.08
N GLY A 121 7.72 -2.34 -3.24
CA GLY A 121 8.91 -2.15 -4.08
C GLY A 121 9.24 -0.67 -4.28
N ASP A 122 8.56 0.22 -3.57
CA ASP A 122 8.79 1.65 -3.65
C ASP A 122 10.13 2.01 -2.98
N THR A 123 11.00 2.71 -3.72
CA THR A 123 12.32 3.12 -3.25
C THR A 123 12.27 4.06 -2.04
N HIS A 124 11.15 4.73 -1.80
CA HIS A 124 10.97 5.59 -0.61
C HIS A 124 11.14 4.82 0.70
N PHE A 125 10.88 3.51 0.70
CA PHE A 125 10.99 2.65 1.89
C PHE A 125 12.30 1.86 1.94
N LYS A 126 13.20 2.08 0.99
CA LYS A 126 14.39 1.25 0.79
C LYS A 126 15.32 1.16 2.01
N ASP A 127 15.42 2.24 2.79
CA ASP A 127 16.26 2.28 4.00
C ASP A 127 15.63 1.58 5.21
N LEU A 128 14.34 1.27 5.15
CA LEU A 128 13.59 0.64 6.25
C LEU A 128 13.61 -0.89 6.15
N LYS A 129 14.80 -1.46 6.03
CA LYS A 129 14.98 -2.90 5.71
C LYS A 129 14.27 -3.84 6.67
N ASP A 130 14.21 -3.50 7.96
CA ASP A 130 13.58 -4.35 8.97
C ASP A 130 12.07 -4.18 9.05
N GLU A 131 11.53 -3.16 8.37
CA GLU A 131 10.10 -2.82 8.42
C GLU A 131 9.36 -3.18 7.13
N ILE A 132 10.07 -3.68 6.12
CA ILE A 132 9.47 -3.99 4.82
C ILE A 132 9.77 -5.42 4.37
N ILE A 133 8.89 -5.92 3.50
CA ILE A 133 9.14 -7.05 2.62
C ILE A 133 9.38 -6.44 1.24
N SER A 134 10.60 -6.51 0.77
CA SER A 134 10.99 -5.96 -0.54
C SER A 134 10.53 -6.90 -1.66
N VAL A 135 9.85 -6.35 -2.67
CA VAL A 135 9.37 -7.13 -3.81
C VAL A 135 9.97 -6.67 -5.16
N TRP A 136 10.93 -5.73 -5.15
CA TRP A 136 11.66 -5.36 -6.37
C TRP A 136 12.72 -6.38 -6.74
#